data_052bf2f038df0f7a758c7d97daa584df
#
_entry.id   052bf2f038df0f7a758c7d97daa584df
#
_cell.length_a   1.000
_cell.length_b   1.000
_cell.length_c   1.000
_cell.angle_alpha   90.00
_cell.angle_beta   90.00
_cell.angle_gamma   90.00
#
_symmetry.space_group_name_H-M   'P 1'
#
loop_
_entity.id
_entity.type
_entity.pdbx_description
1 polymer ?
#
loop_
_entity_poly.entity_id
_entity_poly.type
_entity_poly.pdbx_seq_one_letter_code
_entity_poly.pdbx_strand_id
1 'polypeptide(L)'
;PKFAVAAAVQLPNVSDIEFESSLTELRELAKTLGYTVVNTFVQKRASFDTTAYLGVGKREEIRCYVNNDSGSDEFEEIVIESDGHDISALLVDHEISPSQARNLENEVGCEVMDRTMVILEIFHRNARSRAARAQVEIARLGYMAPRLREAAKLAGPQGRQRSGTGGRGAGESHTELDRRKIRDRIAELQQEIITMEAERK
;
A
#
# COMPACT_ATOMS: atom_id res chain seq x y z
N PRO A 1 -14.87 -12.83 2.96
CA PRO A 1 -14.52 -11.87 1.92
C PRO A 1 -13.92 -10.60 2.52
N LYS A 2 -12.90 -10.07 1.88
CA LYS A 2 -12.27 -8.81 2.29
C LYS A 2 -12.88 -7.65 1.49
N PHE A 3 -13.18 -6.56 2.16
CA PHE A 3 -13.72 -5.36 1.53
C PHE A 3 -12.62 -4.30 1.38
N ALA A 4 -12.65 -3.61 0.25
CA ALA A 4 -11.72 -2.54 -0.06
C ALA A 4 -12.45 -1.36 -0.67
N VAL A 5 -11.83 -0.20 -0.63
CA VAL A 5 -12.22 0.97 -1.40
C VAL A 5 -11.12 1.28 -2.41
N ALA A 6 -11.49 1.87 -3.54
CA ALA A 6 -10.53 2.30 -4.54
C ALA A 6 -10.46 3.82 -4.58
N ALA A 7 -9.29 4.35 -4.90
CA ALA A 7 -9.09 5.78 -5.08
C ALA A 7 -8.24 6.05 -6.32
N ALA A 8 -8.56 7.11 -7.04
CA ALA A 8 -7.82 7.50 -8.23
C ALA A 8 -7.90 9.01 -8.46
N VAL A 9 -6.80 9.55 -8.97
CA VAL A 9 -6.70 10.95 -9.43
C VAL A 9 -6.71 10.95 -10.95
N GLN A 10 -7.64 11.70 -11.53
CA GLN A 10 -7.65 11.93 -12.97
C GLN A 10 -6.86 13.21 -13.31
N LEU A 11 -5.76 13.04 -14.02
CA LEU A 11 -4.95 14.14 -14.52
C LEU A 11 -5.56 14.74 -15.78
N PRO A 12 -5.23 16.01 -16.15
CA PRO A 12 -5.86 16.68 -17.29
C PRO A 12 -5.65 16.03 -18.64
N ASN A 13 -4.55 15.29 -18.81
CA ASN A 13 -4.19 14.59 -20.04
C ASN A 13 -4.84 13.20 -20.18
N VAL A 14 -5.61 12.77 -19.20
CA VAL A 14 -6.27 11.46 -19.18
C VAL A 14 -7.76 11.64 -19.52
N SER A 15 -8.22 11.01 -20.58
CA SER A 15 -9.63 11.05 -20.97
C SER A 15 -10.51 10.28 -19.96
N ASP A 16 -11.79 10.61 -19.92
CA ASP A 16 -12.75 9.90 -19.05
C ASP A 16 -12.82 8.41 -19.40
N ILE A 17 -12.73 8.06 -20.68
CA ILE A 17 -12.73 6.66 -21.13
C ILE A 17 -11.50 5.91 -20.61
N GLU A 18 -10.32 6.48 -20.74
CA GLU A 18 -9.08 5.89 -20.22
C GLU A 18 -9.13 5.74 -18.71
N PHE A 19 -9.63 6.76 -18.02
CA PHE A 19 -9.74 6.78 -16.57
C PHE A 19 -10.69 5.69 -16.06
N GLU A 20 -11.89 5.57 -16.63
CA GLU A 20 -12.84 4.54 -16.26
C GLU A 20 -12.35 3.13 -16.59
N SER A 21 -11.66 2.98 -17.72
CA SER A 21 -11.02 1.71 -18.10
C SER A 21 -9.98 1.27 -17.08
N SER A 22 -9.15 2.20 -16.63
CA SER A 22 -8.12 1.95 -15.60
C SER A 22 -8.75 1.52 -14.26
N LEU A 23 -9.80 2.20 -13.83
CA LEU A 23 -10.52 1.85 -12.60
C LEU A 23 -11.20 0.48 -12.69
N THR A 24 -11.78 0.16 -13.84
CA THR A 24 -12.39 -1.15 -14.08
C THR A 24 -11.33 -2.26 -13.96
N GLU A 25 -10.17 -2.04 -14.56
CA GLU A 25 -9.04 -2.97 -14.45
C GLU A 25 -8.59 -3.12 -12.98
N LEU A 26 -8.47 -2.04 -12.23
CA LEU A 26 -8.09 -2.10 -10.81
C LEU A 26 -9.10 -2.93 -9.99
N ARG A 27 -10.40 -2.75 -10.23
CA ARG A 27 -11.44 -3.55 -9.56
C ARG A 27 -11.33 -5.03 -9.88
N GLU A 28 -11.04 -5.37 -11.13
CA GLU A 28 -10.82 -6.75 -11.56
C GLU A 28 -9.56 -7.36 -10.92
N LEU A 29 -8.48 -6.60 -10.86
CA LEU A 29 -7.26 -7.00 -10.16
C LEU A 29 -7.53 -7.24 -8.66
N ALA A 30 -8.27 -6.35 -8.03
CA ALA A 30 -8.68 -6.49 -6.64
C ALA A 30 -9.49 -7.77 -6.40
N LYS A 31 -10.42 -8.05 -7.28
CA LYS A 31 -11.25 -9.27 -7.23
C LYS A 31 -10.40 -10.53 -7.32
N THR A 32 -9.37 -10.53 -8.15
CA THR A 32 -8.42 -11.63 -8.26
C THR A 32 -7.73 -11.89 -6.92
N LEU A 33 -7.46 -10.87 -6.12
CA LEU A 33 -6.90 -10.98 -4.77
C LEU A 33 -7.91 -11.34 -3.69
N GLY A 34 -9.18 -11.44 -4.03
CA GLY A 34 -10.24 -11.73 -3.06
C GLY A 34 -10.82 -10.50 -2.37
N TYR A 35 -10.56 -9.30 -2.90
CA TYR A 35 -11.18 -8.06 -2.42
C TYR A 35 -12.46 -7.75 -3.19
N THR A 36 -13.47 -7.32 -2.46
CA THR A 36 -14.65 -6.70 -3.06
C THR A 36 -14.53 -5.19 -2.88
N VAL A 37 -14.46 -4.45 -3.97
CA VAL A 37 -14.42 -2.98 -3.94
C VAL A 37 -15.84 -2.45 -3.78
N VAL A 38 -16.13 -1.90 -2.60
CA VAL A 38 -17.48 -1.45 -2.23
C VAL A 38 -17.73 0.02 -2.55
N ASN A 39 -16.68 0.82 -2.73
CA ASN A 39 -16.80 2.21 -3.15
C ASN A 39 -15.53 2.66 -3.88
N THR A 40 -15.66 3.69 -4.71
CA THR A 40 -14.56 4.27 -5.47
C THR A 40 -14.57 5.79 -5.30
N PHE A 41 -13.44 6.35 -4.91
CA PHE A 41 -13.25 7.78 -4.70
C PHE A 41 -12.37 8.32 -5.81
N VAL A 42 -12.88 9.32 -6.54
CA VAL A 42 -12.17 9.90 -7.68
C VAL A 42 -12.01 11.40 -7.48
N GLN A 43 -10.91 11.95 -7.96
CA GLN A 43 -10.62 13.37 -7.89
C GLN A 43 -9.93 13.81 -9.18
N LYS A 44 -10.39 14.93 -9.76
CA LYS A 44 -9.70 15.61 -10.86
C LYS A 44 -8.68 16.58 -10.26
N ARG A 45 -7.43 16.48 -10.67
CA ARG A 45 -6.35 17.35 -10.21
C ARG A 45 -5.36 17.62 -11.35
N ALA A 46 -4.66 18.76 -11.26
CA ALA A 46 -3.56 19.06 -12.18
C ALA A 46 -2.34 18.16 -11.96
N SER A 47 -2.12 17.71 -10.72
CA SER A 47 -1.04 16.80 -10.33
C SER A 47 -1.44 15.97 -9.11
N PHE A 48 -0.70 14.91 -8.84
CA PHE A 48 -0.86 14.17 -7.59
C PHE A 48 -0.39 15.02 -6.42
N ASP A 49 -1.07 14.91 -5.28
CA ASP A 49 -0.58 15.53 -4.05
C ASP A 49 0.75 14.88 -3.66
N THR A 50 1.77 15.70 -3.44
CA THR A 50 3.13 15.22 -3.15
C THR A 50 3.24 14.54 -1.78
N THR A 51 2.34 14.89 -0.85
CA THR A 51 2.33 14.33 0.50
C THR A 51 1.62 12.99 0.55
N ALA A 52 0.42 12.89 -0.04
CA ALA A 52 -0.44 11.72 0.13
C ALA A 52 -1.29 11.37 -1.09
N TYR A 53 -0.90 11.74 -2.30
CA TYR A 53 -1.55 11.38 -3.56
C TYR A 53 -2.88 12.13 -3.82
N LEU A 54 -3.81 12.09 -2.88
CA LEU A 54 -5.13 12.74 -2.95
C LEU A 54 -5.11 14.08 -2.22
N GLY A 55 -6.00 15.00 -2.58
CA GLY A 55 -6.19 16.24 -1.82
C GLY A 55 -6.75 15.98 -0.43
N VAL A 56 -6.56 16.95 0.46
CA VAL A 56 -6.95 16.87 1.88
C VAL A 56 -8.43 16.51 2.05
N GLY A 57 -9.32 17.17 1.30
CA GLY A 57 -10.76 16.92 1.38
C GLY A 57 -11.15 15.50 1.00
N LYS A 58 -10.53 14.96 -0.04
CA LYS A 58 -10.80 13.60 -0.48
C LYS A 58 -10.28 12.56 0.52
N ARG A 59 -9.13 12.81 1.12
CA ARG A 59 -8.57 11.94 2.17
C ARG A 59 -9.48 11.91 3.40
N GLU A 60 -10.03 13.03 3.78
CA GLU A 60 -10.98 13.12 4.89
C GLU A 60 -12.28 12.39 4.59
N GLU A 61 -12.80 12.52 3.38
CA GLU A 61 -13.96 11.78 2.90
C GLU A 61 -13.76 10.27 3.01
N ILE A 62 -12.60 9.78 2.57
CA ILE A 62 -12.25 8.35 2.68
C ILE A 62 -12.11 7.94 4.14
N ARG A 63 -11.46 8.75 4.97
CA ARG A 63 -11.31 8.47 6.41
C ARG A 63 -12.66 8.29 7.07
N CYS A 64 -13.59 9.20 6.83
CA CYS A 64 -14.94 9.10 7.38
C CYS A 64 -15.66 7.84 6.92
N TYR A 65 -15.54 7.49 5.65
CA TYR A 65 -16.15 6.27 5.09
C TYR A 65 -15.56 5.00 5.73
N VAL A 66 -14.25 4.92 5.85
CA VAL A 66 -13.54 3.75 6.41
C VAL A 66 -13.85 3.56 7.88
N ASN A 67 -13.93 4.65 8.64
CA ASN A 67 -14.14 4.60 10.10
C ASN A 67 -15.62 4.67 10.52
N ASN A 68 -16.55 4.74 9.58
CA ASN A 68 -17.99 4.91 9.83
C ASN A 68 -18.30 6.17 10.68
N ASP A 69 -17.45 7.18 10.60
CA ASP A 69 -17.67 8.45 11.30
C ASP A 69 -18.54 9.39 10.44
N SER A 70 -19.66 9.81 10.98
CA SER A 70 -20.35 10.98 10.48
C SER A 70 -19.47 12.17 10.82
N GLY A 71 -19.00 12.90 9.80
CA GLY A 71 -18.02 13.98 9.95
C GLY A 71 -18.33 14.93 11.10
N SER A 72 -17.28 15.45 11.71
CA SER A 72 -17.36 16.46 12.76
C SER A 72 -18.24 17.63 12.34
N ASP A 73 -19.04 18.14 13.26
CA ASP A 73 -20.12 19.14 13.12
C ASP A 73 -19.76 20.47 12.42
N GLU A 74 -18.56 20.63 11.88
CA GLU A 74 -18.11 21.89 11.24
C GLU A 74 -18.30 21.96 9.72
N PHE A 75 -18.61 20.85 9.06
CA PHE A 75 -18.88 20.81 7.63
C PHE A 75 -20.20 20.11 7.37
N GLU A 76 -21.20 20.90 6.98
CA GLU A 76 -22.55 20.45 6.66
C GLU A 76 -22.56 19.20 5.75
N GLU A 77 -23.24 18.17 6.23
CA GLU A 77 -23.83 17.07 5.47
C GLU A 77 -22.97 16.42 4.37
N ILE A 78 -21.87 15.79 4.74
CA ILE A 78 -21.44 14.63 3.96
C ILE A 78 -22.13 13.42 4.59
N VAL A 79 -23.34 13.12 4.13
CA VAL A 79 -23.98 11.84 4.46
C VAL A 79 -23.24 10.77 3.66
N ILE A 80 -22.18 10.24 4.24
CA ILE A 80 -21.53 9.05 3.71
C ILE A 80 -22.35 7.89 4.25
N GLU A 81 -23.21 7.33 3.41
CA GLU A 81 -23.82 6.04 3.68
C GLU A 81 -22.70 4.99 3.71
N SER A 82 -22.22 4.73 4.91
CA SER A 82 -21.34 3.60 5.11
C SER A 82 -22.23 2.34 5.07
N ASP A 83 -21.92 1.45 4.15
CA ASP A 83 -22.65 0.17 4.03
C ASP A 83 -22.36 -0.80 5.19
N GLY A 84 -21.72 -0.33 6.26
CA GLY A 84 -21.41 -1.15 7.45
C GLY A 84 -20.33 -2.20 7.22
N HIS A 85 -19.59 -2.14 6.11
CA HIS A 85 -18.50 -3.07 5.84
C HIS A 85 -17.20 -2.64 6.53
N ASP A 86 -16.48 -3.60 7.09
CA ASP A 86 -15.11 -3.39 7.56
C ASP A 86 -14.16 -3.29 6.36
N ILE A 87 -13.62 -2.10 6.13
CA ILE A 87 -12.69 -1.86 5.03
C ILE A 87 -11.28 -2.30 5.44
N SER A 88 -10.73 -3.28 4.73
CA SER A 88 -9.40 -3.83 4.98
C SER A 88 -8.31 -3.04 4.28
N ALA A 89 -8.58 -2.44 3.13
CA ALA A 89 -7.58 -1.76 2.33
C ALA A 89 -8.16 -0.65 1.46
N LEU A 90 -7.33 0.36 1.21
CA LEU A 90 -7.54 1.36 0.18
C LEU A 90 -6.61 1.02 -1.00
N LEU A 91 -7.18 0.83 -2.18
CA LEU A 91 -6.45 0.51 -3.40
C LEU A 91 -6.31 1.76 -4.25
N VAL A 92 -5.08 2.12 -4.59
CA VAL A 92 -4.74 3.33 -5.34
C VAL A 92 -4.38 2.96 -6.77
N ASP A 93 -4.96 3.64 -7.75
CA ASP A 93 -4.83 3.31 -9.18
C ASP A 93 -3.50 3.71 -9.80
N HIS A 94 -2.59 4.30 -9.05
CA HIS A 94 -1.27 4.69 -9.52
C HIS A 94 -0.20 4.16 -8.57
N GLU A 95 1.02 4.04 -9.10
CA GLU A 95 2.17 3.80 -8.24
C GLU A 95 2.47 5.07 -7.45
N ILE A 96 2.57 4.93 -6.13
CA ILE A 96 2.87 6.05 -5.23
C ILE A 96 4.16 5.77 -4.46
N SER A 97 4.79 6.85 -3.98
CA SER A 97 6.02 6.71 -3.20
C SER A 97 5.75 6.09 -1.83
N PRO A 98 6.78 5.50 -1.20
CA PRO A 98 6.64 4.98 0.17
C PRO A 98 6.15 6.02 1.16
N SER A 99 6.58 7.28 1.07
CA SER A 99 6.12 8.36 1.94
C SER A 99 4.66 8.75 1.69
N GLN A 100 4.22 8.80 0.43
CA GLN A 100 2.81 9.03 0.10
C GLN A 100 1.92 7.91 0.65
N ALA A 101 2.32 6.65 0.47
CA ALA A 101 1.60 5.50 1.00
C ALA A 101 1.47 5.56 2.52
N ARG A 102 2.57 5.84 3.22
CA ARG A 102 2.58 5.98 4.68
C ARG A 102 1.65 7.08 5.16
N ASN A 103 1.75 8.27 4.57
CA ASN A 103 0.92 9.41 4.95
C ASN A 103 -0.55 9.12 4.71
N LEU A 104 -0.88 8.49 3.60
CA LEU A 104 -2.24 8.11 3.27
C LEU A 104 -2.80 7.07 4.25
N GLU A 105 -2.02 6.04 4.59
CA GLU A 105 -2.40 5.04 5.61
C GLU A 105 -2.71 5.68 6.96
N ASN A 106 -1.87 6.62 7.41
CA ASN A 106 -2.06 7.31 8.68
C ASN A 106 -3.33 8.15 8.69
N GLU A 107 -3.64 8.81 7.59
CA GLU A 107 -4.82 9.66 7.51
C GLU A 107 -6.11 8.88 7.37
N VAL A 108 -6.14 7.83 6.56
CA VAL A 108 -7.37 7.07 6.30
C VAL A 108 -7.62 5.93 7.29
N GLY A 109 -6.59 5.46 7.96
CA GLY A 109 -6.72 4.46 9.03
C GLY A 109 -6.84 3.02 8.55
N CYS A 110 -6.47 2.72 7.30
CA CYS A 110 -6.41 1.34 6.80
C CYS A 110 -5.18 1.15 5.92
N GLU A 111 -4.86 -0.10 5.59
CA GLU A 111 -3.76 -0.44 4.70
C GLU A 111 -3.96 0.20 3.32
N VAL A 112 -2.89 0.73 2.76
CA VAL A 112 -2.88 1.30 1.40
C VAL A 112 -2.04 0.40 0.50
N MET A 113 -2.64 -0.07 -0.58
CA MET A 113 -1.95 -0.80 -1.63
C MET A 113 -2.05 0.00 -2.92
N ASP A 114 -0.92 0.32 -3.52
CA ASP A 114 -0.93 0.93 -4.85
C ASP A 114 -1.08 -0.16 -5.94
N ARG A 115 -1.27 0.29 -7.18
CA ARG A 115 -1.48 -0.60 -8.31
C ARG A 115 -0.33 -1.61 -8.47
N THR A 116 0.92 -1.17 -8.30
CA THR A 116 2.10 -2.03 -8.40
C THR A 116 2.07 -3.13 -7.34
N MET A 117 1.73 -2.81 -6.10
CA MET A 117 1.63 -3.80 -5.03
C MET A 117 0.53 -4.83 -5.31
N VAL A 118 -0.62 -4.39 -5.81
CA VAL A 118 -1.72 -5.28 -6.19
C VAL A 118 -1.25 -6.29 -7.25
N ILE A 119 -0.56 -5.82 -8.28
CA ILE A 119 -0.02 -6.68 -9.34
C ILE A 119 1.02 -7.66 -8.80
N LEU A 120 1.93 -7.21 -7.94
CA LEU A 120 2.94 -8.07 -7.33
C LEU A 120 2.32 -9.16 -6.45
N GLU A 121 1.28 -8.84 -5.70
CA GLU A 121 0.55 -9.83 -4.90
C GLU A 121 -0.15 -10.88 -5.77
N ILE A 122 -0.70 -10.48 -6.91
CA ILE A 122 -1.30 -11.42 -7.87
C ILE A 122 -0.24 -12.36 -8.44
N PHE A 123 0.89 -11.83 -8.86
CA PHE A 123 2.01 -12.66 -9.35
C PHE A 123 2.53 -13.60 -8.28
N HIS A 124 2.62 -13.14 -7.05
CA HIS A 124 3.03 -13.98 -5.92
C HIS A 124 2.10 -15.17 -5.71
N ARG A 125 0.80 -14.97 -5.83
CA ARG A 125 -0.19 -16.05 -5.71
C ARG A 125 -0.15 -17.03 -6.88
N ASN A 126 0.11 -16.53 -8.09
CA ASN A 126 -0.02 -17.30 -9.32
C ASN A 126 1.29 -17.95 -9.78
N ALA A 127 2.42 -17.63 -9.17
CA ALA A 127 3.70 -18.22 -9.50
C ALA A 127 3.70 -19.71 -9.12
N ARG A 128 3.88 -20.58 -10.12
CA ARG A 128 3.80 -22.05 -9.94
C ARG A 128 5.15 -22.75 -9.95
N SER A 129 6.11 -22.23 -10.72
CA SER A 129 7.45 -22.79 -10.72
C SER A 129 8.26 -22.23 -9.55
N ARG A 130 9.24 -23.01 -9.10
CA ARG A 130 10.17 -22.61 -8.03
C ARG A 130 10.94 -21.34 -8.43
N ALA A 131 11.41 -21.28 -9.67
CA ALA A 131 12.12 -20.10 -10.18
C ALA A 131 11.21 -18.86 -10.25
N ALA A 132 9.98 -19.00 -10.73
CA ALA A 132 9.02 -17.91 -10.79
C ALA A 132 8.66 -17.40 -9.40
N ARG A 133 8.43 -18.29 -8.43
CA ARG A 133 8.17 -17.93 -7.04
C ARG A 133 9.31 -17.11 -6.43
N ALA A 134 10.55 -17.54 -6.66
CA ALA A 134 11.72 -16.84 -6.16
C ALA A 134 11.86 -15.45 -6.77
N GLN A 135 11.68 -15.32 -8.08
CA GLN A 135 11.75 -14.04 -8.78
C GLN A 135 10.66 -13.06 -8.33
N VAL A 136 9.43 -13.52 -8.19
CA VAL A 136 8.30 -12.68 -7.73
C VAL A 136 8.51 -12.26 -6.27
N GLU A 137 8.99 -13.16 -5.43
CA GLU A 137 9.27 -12.84 -4.03
C GLU A 137 10.36 -11.78 -3.90
N ILE A 138 11.42 -11.86 -4.71
CA ILE A 138 12.47 -10.83 -4.77
C ILE A 138 11.87 -9.47 -5.14
N ALA A 139 11.06 -9.41 -6.19
CA ALA A 139 10.44 -8.17 -6.64
C ALA A 139 9.52 -7.58 -5.56
N ARG A 140 8.71 -8.41 -4.92
CA ARG A 140 7.80 -8.02 -3.84
C ARG A 140 8.55 -7.49 -2.62
N LEU A 141 9.57 -8.18 -2.17
CA LEU A 141 10.38 -7.77 -1.02
C LEU A 141 11.15 -6.49 -1.31
N GLY A 142 11.70 -6.34 -2.51
CA GLY A 142 12.38 -5.12 -2.94
C GLY A 142 11.46 -3.91 -2.98
N TYR A 143 10.19 -4.12 -3.36
CA TYR A 143 9.18 -3.07 -3.35
C TYR A 143 8.72 -2.71 -1.93
N MET A 144 8.64 -3.68 -1.03
CA MET A 144 8.24 -3.47 0.35
C MET A 144 9.32 -2.82 1.22
N ALA A 145 10.61 -3.05 0.94
CA ALA A 145 11.70 -2.57 1.78
C ALA A 145 11.70 -1.04 2.00
N PRO A 146 11.54 -0.17 0.98
CA PRO A 146 11.43 1.26 1.19
C PRO A 146 10.19 1.66 2.01
N ARG A 147 9.09 0.92 1.90
CA ARG A 147 7.86 1.17 2.65
C ARG A 147 8.04 0.86 4.13
N LEU A 148 8.74 -0.18 4.47
CA LEU A 148 9.10 -0.49 5.86
C LEU A 148 10.01 0.58 6.47
N ARG A 149 10.93 1.15 5.69
CA ARG A 149 11.76 2.27 6.13
C ARG A 149 10.93 3.50 6.50
N GLU A 150 9.93 3.83 5.69
CA GLU A 150 9.06 4.96 5.96
C GLU A 150 8.17 4.72 7.18
N ALA A 151 7.66 3.52 7.37
CA ALA A 151 6.90 3.14 8.56
C ALA A 151 7.73 3.30 9.84
N ALA A 152 9.02 3.00 9.78
CA ALA A 152 9.94 3.15 10.90
C ALA A 152 10.21 4.59 11.30
N LYS A 153 10.25 5.50 10.34
CA LYS A 153 10.46 6.93 10.63
C LYS A 153 9.34 7.49 11.52
N LEU A 154 8.14 6.95 11.41
CA LEU A 154 7.02 7.33 12.28
C LEU A 154 7.14 6.77 13.69
N ALA A 155 7.64 5.55 13.82
CA ALA A 155 7.86 4.91 15.12
C ALA A 155 9.09 5.49 15.86
N GLY A 156 10.03 6.07 15.11
CA GLY A 156 11.35 6.49 15.61
C GLY A 156 11.35 7.53 16.73
N PRO A 157 10.58 8.64 16.65
CA PRO A 157 10.63 9.66 17.71
C PRO A 157 9.99 9.22 19.04
N GLN A 158 8.98 8.38 18.99
CA GLN A 158 8.28 7.89 20.18
C GLN A 158 9.00 6.71 20.85
N GLY A 159 9.72 5.92 20.07
CA GLY A 159 10.56 4.84 20.60
C GLY A 159 11.80 5.33 21.31
N ARG A 160 12.31 6.53 20.99
CA ARG A 160 13.48 7.12 21.62
C ARG A 160 13.20 7.74 22.98
N GLN A 161 11.99 8.10 23.29
CA GLN A 161 11.63 8.72 24.56
C GLN A 161 11.44 7.73 25.71
N ARG A 162 11.39 6.42 25.43
CA ARG A 162 11.24 5.39 26.46
C ARG A 162 12.54 4.70 26.89
N SER A 163 13.65 4.97 26.26
CA SER A 163 14.95 4.48 26.70
C SER A 163 15.77 5.60 27.32
N GLY A 164 15.20 6.26 28.33
CA GLY A 164 16.01 7.00 29.28
C GLY A 164 16.73 6.01 30.17
N THR A 165 18.02 6.07 30.14
CA THR A 165 19.05 5.44 30.96
C THR A 165 19.87 4.38 30.23
N GLY A 166 21.03 4.84 29.79
CA GLY A 166 22.32 4.15 29.95
C GLY A 166 22.36 2.70 29.49
N GLY A 167 22.39 2.50 28.21
CA GLY A 167 22.80 1.22 27.67
C GLY A 167 23.30 1.40 26.25
N ARG A 168 24.58 1.49 26.07
CA ARG A 168 25.25 1.18 24.82
C ARG A 168 25.06 -0.32 24.54
N GLY A 169 23.88 -0.68 24.18
CA GLY A 169 23.51 -2.03 23.82
C GLY A 169 22.39 -1.91 22.79
N ALA A 170 22.78 -1.69 21.63
CA ALA A 170 22.31 -2.19 20.36
C ALA A 170 20.97 -2.93 20.40
N GLY A 171 19.89 -2.31 20.81
CA GLY A 171 18.58 -2.68 20.34
C GLY A 171 18.45 -2.19 18.91
N GLU A 172 18.85 -3.01 17.93
CA GLU A 172 18.45 -2.76 16.56
C GLU A 172 16.95 -2.58 16.57
N SER A 173 16.44 -1.46 16.05
CA SER A 173 15.00 -1.26 15.94
C SER A 173 14.40 -2.42 15.14
N HIS A 174 13.19 -2.83 15.46
CA HIS A 174 12.45 -3.87 14.72
C HIS A 174 12.57 -3.69 13.22
N THR A 175 12.66 -2.46 12.77
CA THR A 175 12.72 -2.11 11.35
C THR A 175 14.08 -2.41 10.72
N GLU A 176 15.18 -2.22 11.43
CA GLU A 176 16.49 -2.62 10.93
C GLU A 176 16.61 -4.14 10.87
N LEU A 177 16.05 -4.84 11.83
CA LEU A 177 15.94 -6.30 11.79
C LEU A 177 15.11 -6.76 10.62
N ASP A 178 13.97 -6.12 10.35
CA ASP A 178 13.10 -6.45 9.23
C ASP A 178 13.77 -6.16 7.88
N ARG A 179 14.50 -5.04 7.78
CA ARG A 179 15.30 -4.71 6.58
C ARG A 179 16.40 -5.72 6.33
N ARG A 180 17.10 -6.14 7.39
CA ARG A 180 18.14 -7.15 7.31
C ARG A 180 17.56 -8.49 6.87
N LYS A 181 16.47 -8.91 7.47
CA LYS A 181 15.75 -10.13 7.08
C LYS A 181 15.33 -10.12 5.61
N ILE A 182 14.82 -8.98 5.13
CA ILE A 182 14.45 -8.83 3.73
C ILE A 182 15.67 -8.94 2.81
N ARG A 183 16.76 -8.25 3.13
CA ARG A 183 18.01 -8.34 2.35
C ARG A 183 18.58 -9.76 2.32
N ASP A 184 18.60 -10.42 3.48
CA ASP A 184 19.08 -11.78 3.61
C ASP A 184 18.20 -12.75 2.82
N ARG A 185 16.88 -12.55 2.87
CA ARG A 185 15.94 -13.37 2.10
C ARG A 185 16.11 -13.17 0.59
N ILE A 186 16.31 -11.93 0.14
CA ILE A 186 16.59 -11.63 -1.27
C ILE A 186 17.88 -12.30 -1.72
N ALA A 187 18.95 -12.21 -0.94
CA ALA A 187 20.24 -12.84 -1.24
C ALA A 187 20.10 -14.38 -1.33
N GLU A 188 19.38 -14.97 -0.40
CA GLU A 188 19.07 -16.40 -0.38
C GLU A 188 18.30 -16.84 -1.63
N LEU A 189 17.28 -16.09 -2.01
CA LEU A 189 16.48 -16.34 -3.21
C LEU A 189 17.28 -16.20 -4.49
N GLN A 190 18.17 -15.20 -4.57
CA GLN A 190 19.08 -15.03 -5.70
C GLN A 190 20.01 -16.23 -5.83
N GLN A 191 20.52 -16.73 -4.72
CA GLN A 191 21.38 -17.92 -4.71
C GLN A 191 20.60 -19.18 -5.15
N GLU A 192 19.36 -19.32 -4.72
CA GLU A 192 18.47 -20.41 -5.17
C GLU A 192 18.28 -20.40 -6.68
N ILE A 193 18.09 -19.22 -7.28
CA ILE A 193 17.94 -19.08 -8.73
C ILE A 193 19.21 -19.52 -9.46
N ILE A 194 20.38 -19.11 -8.99
CA ILE A 194 21.67 -19.52 -9.55
C ILE A 194 21.83 -21.05 -9.51
N THR A 195 21.49 -21.66 -8.38
CA THR A 195 21.53 -23.10 -8.21
C THR A 195 20.59 -23.82 -9.18
N MET A 196 19.37 -23.33 -9.34
CA MET A 196 18.40 -23.88 -10.30
C MET A 196 18.86 -23.79 -11.75
N GLU A 197 19.52 -22.69 -12.12
CA GLU A 197 20.09 -22.51 -13.46
C GLU A 197 21.24 -23.48 -13.71
N ALA A 198 22.08 -23.73 -12.71
CA ALA A 198 23.16 -24.72 -12.79
C ALA A 198 22.63 -26.16 -12.94
N GLU A 199 21.54 -26.50 -12.29
CA GLU A 199 20.90 -27.82 -12.37
C GLU A 199 20.27 -28.09 -13.74
N ARG A 200 19.95 -27.06 -14.52
CA ARG A 200 19.39 -27.19 -15.88
C ARG A 200 20.42 -27.49 -16.95
N LYS A 201 21.68 -27.35 -16.64
CA LYS A 201 22.79 -27.68 -17.55
C LYS A 201 23.21 -29.12 -17.39
#